data_5f37940c7ccb63ba6191d130c772d705
#
_entry.id   5f37940c7ccb63ba6191d130c772d705
#
_cell.length_a   1.000
_cell.length_b   1.000
_cell.length_c   1.000
_cell.angle_alpha   90.00
_cell.angle_beta   90.00
_cell.angle_gamma   90.00
#
_symmetry.space_group_name_H-M   'P 1'
#
loop_
_entity.id
_entity.type
_entity.pdbx_description
1 polymer ?
#
loop_
_entity_poly.entity_id
_entity_poly.type
_entity_poly.pdbx_seq_one_letter_code
_entity_poly.pdbx_strand_id
1 'polypeptide(L)'
;LQIPLPDASYDVLICNHLLEHVADDRRALGEFYRILRPGGWGILLSPVDRSRAATFEDDSITDPAERTRIFGQYDHRRIYGRDYGGRLREAGFEVREIDYAARFSAEERRRYALPDDWIYVVRRPL
;
A
#
# COMPACT_ATOMS: atom_id res chain seq x y z
N LEU A 1 -5.81 11.41 9.43
CA LEU A 1 -6.23 11.73 8.06
C LEU A 1 -7.75 11.77 8.03
N GLN A 2 -8.32 12.80 7.41
CA GLN A 2 -9.73 12.88 7.05
C GLN A 2 -9.80 13.43 5.63
N ILE A 3 -10.37 12.64 4.71
CA ILE A 3 -10.49 13.06 3.31
C ILE A 3 -11.80 13.87 3.19
N PRO A 4 -11.75 15.14 2.72
CA PRO A 4 -12.92 16.01 2.63
C PRO A 4 -13.82 15.66 1.42
N LEU A 5 -14.16 14.38 1.30
CA LEU A 5 -14.99 13.83 0.23
C LEU A 5 -16.16 13.05 0.85
N PRO A 6 -17.34 13.05 0.20
CA PRO A 6 -18.51 12.31 0.69
C PRO A 6 -18.27 10.79 0.69
N ASP A 7 -19.03 10.07 1.51
CA ASP A 7 -19.09 8.62 1.52
C ASP A 7 -19.57 8.10 0.16
N ALA A 8 -19.03 6.95 -0.25
CA ALA A 8 -19.46 6.23 -1.45
C ALA A 8 -19.60 7.13 -2.70
N SER A 9 -18.62 8.03 -2.92
CA SER A 9 -18.67 9.02 -3.98
C SER A 9 -17.79 8.71 -5.20
N TYR A 10 -16.90 7.72 -5.09
CA TYR A 10 -15.95 7.34 -6.15
C TYR A 10 -16.08 5.88 -6.54
N ASP A 11 -15.92 5.60 -7.83
CA ASP A 11 -15.93 4.24 -8.38
C ASP A 11 -14.54 3.61 -8.40
N VAL A 12 -13.49 4.46 -8.51
CA VAL A 12 -12.09 4.05 -8.61
C VAL A 12 -11.20 4.89 -7.70
N LEU A 13 -10.25 4.24 -7.05
CA LEU A 13 -9.23 4.88 -6.22
C LEU A 13 -7.85 4.37 -6.59
N ILE A 14 -6.92 5.28 -6.84
CA ILE A 14 -5.51 4.96 -7.06
C ILE A 14 -4.69 5.71 -6.01
N CYS A 15 -3.95 4.97 -5.22
CA CYS A 15 -3.06 5.51 -4.20
C CYS A 15 -1.72 4.78 -4.27
N ASN A 16 -0.69 5.49 -4.71
CA ASN A 16 0.65 4.96 -4.85
C ASN A 16 1.61 5.73 -3.96
N HIS A 17 2.42 5.01 -3.19
CA HIS A 17 3.50 5.57 -2.37
C HIS A 17 3.02 6.68 -1.43
N LEU A 18 1.96 6.42 -0.66
CA LEU A 18 1.41 7.33 0.34
C LEU A 18 1.37 6.70 1.73
N LEU A 19 0.95 5.45 1.82
CA LEU A 19 0.64 4.81 3.11
C LEU A 19 1.87 4.63 4.00
N GLU A 20 3.05 4.51 3.42
CA GLU A 20 4.32 4.44 4.15
C GLU A 20 4.70 5.76 4.86
N HIS A 21 4.11 6.88 4.44
CA HIS A 21 4.40 8.22 4.98
C HIS A 21 3.39 8.66 6.05
N VAL A 22 2.16 8.15 6.02
CA VAL A 22 1.11 8.61 6.95
C VAL A 22 1.31 8.03 8.35
N ALA A 23 0.95 8.80 9.38
CA ALA A 23 1.10 8.36 10.77
C ALA A 23 0.23 7.13 11.06
N ASP A 24 -1.02 7.13 10.63
CA ASP A 24 -2.01 6.08 10.85
C ASP A 24 -2.54 5.59 9.50
N ASP A 25 -1.93 4.52 8.99
CA ASP A 25 -2.31 3.90 7.72
C ASP A 25 -3.68 3.20 7.80
N ARG A 26 -4.03 2.65 8.97
CA ARG A 26 -5.33 2.00 9.18
C ARG A 26 -6.47 3.00 9.08
N ARG A 27 -6.30 4.19 9.65
CA ARG A 27 -7.26 5.29 9.49
C ARG A 27 -7.33 5.78 8.04
N ALA A 28 -6.19 5.87 7.35
CA ALA A 28 -6.15 6.22 5.92
C ALA A 28 -6.93 5.20 5.08
N LEU A 29 -6.71 3.90 5.32
CA LEU A 29 -7.43 2.82 4.64
C LEU A 29 -8.93 2.84 4.92
N GLY A 30 -9.34 3.16 6.15
CA GLY A 30 -10.75 3.36 6.50
C GLY A 30 -11.39 4.49 5.71
N GLU A 31 -10.68 5.60 5.50
CA GLU A 31 -11.13 6.71 4.66
C GLU A 31 -11.23 6.32 3.17
N PHE A 32 -10.26 5.57 2.66
CA PHE A 32 -10.31 5.05 1.29
C PHE A 32 -11.52 4.13 1.09
N TYR A 33 -11.77 3.25 2.06
CA TYR A 33 -12.96 2.39 2.05
C TYR A 33 -14.25 3.19 2.09
N ARG A 34 -14.33 4.23 2.93
CA ARG A 34 -15.50 5.09 3.10
C ARG A 34 -15.89 5.80 1.81
N ILE A 35 -14.91 6.42 1.12
CA ILE A 35 -15.19 7.22 -0.10
C ILE A 35 -15.44 6.36 -1.34
N LEU A 36 -14.95 5.13 -1.38
CA LEU A 36 -15.17 4.21 -2.49
C LEU A 36 -16.60 3.66 -2.43
N ARG A 37 -17.31 3.61 -3.55
CA ARG A 37 -18.67 3.03 -3.63
C ARG A 37 -18.65 1.53 -3.39
N PRO A 38 -19.75 0.93 -2.86
CA PRO A 38 -19.94 -0.52 -2.93
C PRO A 38 -19.75 -1.03 -4.36
N GLY A 39 -18.94 -2.08 -4.54
CA GLY A 39 -18.54 -2.58 -5.85
C GLY A 39 -17.41 -1.79 -6.53
N GLY A 40 -17.03 -0.63 -6.03
CA GLY A 40 -15.87 0.15 -6.49
C GLY A 40 -14.56 -0.56 -6.21
N TRP A 41 -13.52 -0.19 -6.95
CA TRP A 41 -12.21 -0.83 -6.87
C TRP A 41 -11.06 0.18 -6.82
N GLY A 42 -9.88 -0.28 -6.50
CA GLY A 42 -8.70 0.57 -6.49
C GLY A 42 -7.39 -0.18 -6.60
N ILE A 43 -6.32 0.58 -6.75
CA ILE A 43 -4.94 0.10 -6.67
C ILE A 43 -4.27 0.85 -5.51
N LEU A 44 -3.74 0.09 -4.55
CA LEU A 44 -3.04 0.63 -3.39
C LEU A 44 -1.61 0.08 -3.37
N LEU A 45 -0.65 0.89 -3.82
CA LEU A 45 0.76 0.50 -3.90
C LEU A 45 1.56 1.21 -2.82
N SER A 46 2.40 0.44 -2.15
CA SER A 46 3.47 0.89 -1.25
C SER A 46 4.65 -0.05 -1.40
N PRO A 47 5.87 0.37 -1.11
CA PRO A 47 7.02 -0.53 -1.09
C PRO A 47 6.80 -1.64 -0.07
N VAL A 48 6.87 -2.89 -0.50
CA VAL A 48 6.73 -4.08 0.37
C VAL A 48 8.03 -4.87 0.34
N ASP A 49 8.68 -5.00 1.49
CA ASP A 49 9.82 -5.90 1.66
C ASP A 49 9.31 -7.33 1.84
N ARG A 50 9.32 -8.10 0.77
CA ARG A 50 8.83 -9.49 0.77
C ARG A 50 9.71 -10.47 1.53
N SER A 51 10.90 -10.08 1.95
CA SER A 51 11.72 -10.88 2.86
C SER A 51 11.16 -10.87 4.29
N ARG A 52 10.38 -9.85 4.65
CA ARG A 52 9.74 -9.69 5.96
C ARG A 52 8.37 -10.36 5.99
N ALA A 53 8.10 -11.10 7.07
CA ALA A 53 6.77 -11.65 7.30
C ALA A 53 5.75 -10.59 7.71
N ALA A 54 6.19 -9.64 8.55
CA ALA A 54 5.36 -8.60 9.13
C ALA A 54 5.94 -7.20 8.87
N THR A 55 5.06 -6.24 8.80
CA THR A 55 5.38 -4.81 8.74
C THR A 55 6.15 -4.39 9.99
N PHE A 56 7.21 -3.65 9.78
CA PHE A 56 7.98 -3.00 10.85
C PHE A 56 7.63 -1.51 10.89
N GLU A 57 7.20 -1.03 12.04
CA GLU A 57 6.91 0.38 12.32
C GLU A 57 7.32 0.71 13.75
N ASP A 58 7.86 1.92 13.95
CA ASP A 58 8.25 2.41 15.27
C ASP A 58 8.13 3.95 15.29
N ASP A 59 7.10 4.43 15.98
CA ASP A 59 6.81 5.87 16.08
C ASP A 59 7.83 6.63 16.95
N SER A 60 8.65 5.95 17.73
CA SER A 60 9.74 6.57 18.50
C SER A 60 10.89 7.08 17.61
N ILE A 61 11.02 6.52 16.38
CA ILE A 61 12.01 6.95 15.41
C ILE A 61 11.52 8.21 14.73
N THR A 62 11.99 9.37 15.19
CA THR A 62 11.57 10.68 14.69
C THR A 62 12.66 11.42 13.91
N ASP A 63 13.92 11.07 14.12
CA ASP A 63 15.05 11.68 13.42
C ASP A 63 15.06 11.29 11.92
N PRO A 64 15.14 12.28 10.99
CA PRO A 64 15.09 12.00 9.56
C PRO A 64 16.25 11.13 9.04
N ALA A 65 17.45 11.29 9.59
CA ALA A 65 18.60 10.48 9.17
C ALA A 65 18.45 9.03 9.65
N GLU A 66 17.92 8.84 10.86
CA GLU A 66 17.61 7.51 11.38
C GLU A 66 16.48 6.84 10.59
N ARG A 67 15.43 7.57 10.22
CA ARG A 67 14.39 7.06 9.31
C ARG A 67 14.96 6.63 7.98
N THR A 68 15.81 7.42 7.37
CA THR A 68 16.49 7.04 6.12
C THR A 68 17.26 5.75 6.27
N ARG A 69 18.00 5.59 7.37
CA ARG A 69 18.79 4.37 7.64
C ARG A 69 17.91 3.14 7.86
N ILE A 70 16.78 3.29 8.55
CA ILE A 70 15.92 2.18 8.99
C ILE A 70 14.83 1.88 7.96
N PHE A 71 14.13 2.91 7.48
CA PHE A 71 12.98 2.77 6.60
C PHE A 71 13.28 3.06 5.11
N GLY A 72 14.53 3.46 4.79
CA GLY A 72 14.96 3.74 3.43
C GLY A 72 14.72 5.18 2.94
N GLN A 73 13.92 5.99 3.66
CA GLN A 73 13.64 7.38 3.33
C GLN A 73 13.34 8.21 4.58
N TYR A 74 13.70 9.51 4.56
CA TYR A 74 13.67 10.41 5.72
C TYR A 74 12.27 10.64 6.32
N ASP A 75 11.21 10.43 5.56
CA ASP A 75 9.81 10.64 5.94
C ASP A 75 8.98 9.34 5.96
N HIS A 76 9.58 8.19 5.65
CA HIS A 76 8.95 6.91 5.86
C HIS A 76 8.76 6.63 7.35
N ARG A 77 7.66 5.99 7.69
CA ARG A 77 7.28 5.61 9.07
C ARG A 77 7.28 4.10 9.27
N ARG A 78 7.29 3.34 8.17
CA ARG A 78 7.22 1.87 8.19
C ARG A 78 7.86 1.23 6.96
N ILE A 79 8.19 -0.04 7.13
CA ILE A 79 8.49 -0.96 6.03
C ILE A 79 7.41 -2.02 6.03
N TYR A 80 6.59 -2.06 5.00
CA TYR A 80 5.59 -3.11 4.86
C TYR A 80 6.24 -4.46 4.61
N GLY A 81 5.71 -5.50 5.27
CA GLY A 81 6.01 -6.90 5.05
C GLY A 81 4.94 -7.59 4.20
N ARG A 82 5.01 -8.93 4.13
CA ARG A 82 4.02 -9.75 3.41
C ARG A 82 2.60 -9.65 4.00
N ASP A 83 2.46 -9.11 5.19
CA ASP A 83 1.19 -8.82 5.85
C ASP A 83 0.45 -7.60 5.28
N TYR A 84 1.04 -6.86 4.32
CA TYR A 84 0.41 -5.67 3.73
C TYR A 84 -0.98 -5.96 3.16
N GLY A 85 -1.13 -7.04 2.38
CA GLY A 85 -2.43 -7.47 1.88
C GLY A 85 -3.44 -7.79 2.99
N GLY A 86 -2.96 -8.31 4.13
CA GLY A 86 -3.75 -8.52 5.34
C GLY A 86 -4.29 -7.21 5.92
N ARG A 87 -3.46 -6.16 6.01
CA ARG A 87 -3.90 -4.82 6.47
C ARG A 87 -5.00 -4.23 5.58
N LEU A 88 -4.91 -4.45 4.27
CA LEU A 88 -5.96 -4.00 3.35
C LEU A 88 -7.28 -4.76 3.60
N ARG A 89 -7.22 -6.07 3.87
CA ARG A 89 -8.41 -6.89 4.21
C ARG A 89 -9.01 -6.48 5.55
N GLU A 90 -8.18 -6.15 6.55
CA GLU A 90 -8.65 -5.65 7.85
C GLU A 90 -9.45 -4.34 7.73
N ALA A 91 -9.17 -3.52 6.73
CA ALA A 91 -9.94 -2.32 6.41
C ALA A 91 -11.28 -2.60 5.72
N GLY A 92 -11.58 -3.87 5.39
CA GLY A 92 -12.83 -4.32 4.79
C GLY A 92 -12.76 -4.62 3.29
N PHE A 93 -11.62 -4.43 2.65
CA PHE A 93 -11.47 -4.69 1.22
C PHE A 93 -11.36 -6.19 0.89
N GLU A 94 -11.94 -6.59 -0.24
CA GLU A 94 -11.48 -7.75 -0.98
C GLU A 94 -10.16 -7.40 -1.68
N VAL A 95 -9.13 -8.26 -1.56
CA VAL A 95 -7.78 -7.95 -2.04
C VAL A 95 -7.27 -9.03 -2.97
N ARG A 96 -6.80 -8.61 -4.15
CA ARG A 96 -6.02 -9.44 -5.08
C ARG A 96 -4.58 -8.96 -5.09
N GLU A 97 -3.68 -9.85 -4.76
CA GLU A 97 -2.24 -9.65 -4.79
C GLU A 97 -1.71 -10.26 -6.09
N ILE A 98 -1.09 -9.45 -6.94
CA ILE A 98 -0.70 -9.84 -8.29
C ILE A 98 0.81 -9.66 -8.44
N ASP A 99 1.52 -10.78 -8.60
CA ASP A 99 2.91 -10.77 -9.09
C ASP A 99 2.89 -10.53 -10.60
N TYR A 100 2.83 -9.25 -10.98
CA TYR A 100 2.74 -8.89 -12.40
C TYR A 100 4.05 -9.14 -13.14
N ALA A 101 5.18 -8.92 -12.48
CA ALA A 101 6.51 -9.10 -13.06
C ALA A 101 6.79 -10.56 -13.43
N ALA A 102 6.19 -11.53 -12.73
CA ALA A 102 6.34 -12.95 -13.04
C ALA A 102 5.80 -13.35 -14.43
N ARG A 103 5.00 -12.50 -15.07
CA ARG A 103 4.49 -12.72 -16.44
C ARG A 103 5.53 -12.48 -17.54
N PHE A 104 6.65 -11.88 -17.18
CA PHE A 104 7.71 -11.50 -18.12
C PHE A 104 8.93 -12.36 -17.93
N SER A 105 9.64 -12.67 -19.03
CA SER A 105 10.93 -13.35 -18.97
C SER A 105 11.97 -12.51 -18.23
N ALA A 106 13.03 -13.14 -17.77
CA ALA A 106 14.14 -12.44 -17.11
C ALA A 106 14.78 -11.37 -18.02
N GLU A 107 14.79 -11.61 -19.36
CA GLU A 107 15.30 -10.65 -20.32
C GLU A 107 14.39 -9.43 -20.44
N GLU A 108 13.08 -9.63 -20.58
CA GLU A 108 12.09 -8.54 -20.63
C GLU A 108 12.09 -7.72 -19.35
N ARG A 109 12.17 -8.36 -18.18
CA ARG A 109 12.25 -7.67 -16.87
C ARG A 109 13.48 -6.77 -16.80
N ARG A 110 14.64 -7.22 -17.27
CA ARG A 110 15.84 -6.38 -17.37
C ARG A 110 15.70 -5.27 -18.40
N ARG A 111 15.17 -5.59 -19.60
CA ARG A 111 15.01 -4.65 -20.70
C ARG A 111 14.08 -3.49 -20.35
N TYR A 112 12.99 -3.77 -19.63
CA TYR A 112 11.99 -2.78 -19.27
C TYR A 112 12.14 -2.27 -17.83
N ALA A 113 13.22 -2.66 -17.13
CA ALA A 113 13.48 -2.30 -15.74
C ALA A 113 12.26 -2.55 -14.83
N LEU A 114 11.58 -3.68 -15.01
CA LEU A 114 10.41 -4.02 -14.21
C LEU A 114 10.85 -4.41 -12.79
N PRO A 115 10.35 -3.73 -11.76
CA PRO A 115 10.61 -4.09 -10.37
C PRO A 115 9.90 -5.39 -9.99
N ASP A 116 10.34 -6.02 -8.91
CA ASP A 116 9.70 -7.20 -8.33
C ASP A 116 8.48 -6.83 -7.44
N ASP A 117 7.92 -5.63 -7.64
CA ASP A 117 6.80 -5.15 -6.86
C ASP A 117 5.50 -5.85 -7.27
N TRP A 118 4.72 -6.19 -6.27
CA TRP A 118 3.39 -6.75 -6.48
C TRP A 118 2.34 -5.63 -6.58
N ILE A 119 1.30 -5.89 -7.39
CA ILE A 119 0.17 -4.98 -7.53
C ILE A 119 -0.94 -5.44 -6.57
N TYR A 120 -1.39 -4.53 -5.73
CA TYR A 120 -2.50 -4.76 -4.79
C TYR A 120 -3.75 -4.10 -5.33
N VAL A 121 -4.65 -4.93 -5.88
CA VAL A 121 -5.96 -4.49 -6.34
C VAL A 121 -6.96 -4.74 -5.22
N VAL A 122 -7.67 -3.70 -4.83
CA VAL A 122 -8.70 -3.73 -3.78
C VAL A 122 -10.08 -3.53 -4.38
N ARG A 123 -11.10 -4.09 -3.73
CA ARG A 123 -12.50 -3.88 -4.08
C ARG A 123 -13.31 -3.70 -2.79
N ARG A 124 -14.19 -2.69 -2.76
CA ARG A 124 -15.20 -2.61 -1.73
C ARG A 124 -16.33 -3.59 -2.08
N PRO A 125 -16.68 -4.57 -1.21
CA PRO A 125 -17.83 -5.45 -1.44
C PRO A 125 -19.13 -4.71 -1.73
N LEU A 126 -20.11 -5.39 -2.35
CA LEU A 126 -21.45 -4.84 -2.61
C LEU A 126 -22.24 -4.63 -1.31
#